data_8fb3d7a1f8341cf0982b8f93ce4252ee
#
_entry.id   8fb3d7a1f8341cf0982b8f93ce4252ee
#
_cell.length_a   1.000
_cell.length_b   1.000
_cell.length_c   1.000
_cell.angle_alpha   90.00
_cell.angle_beta   90.00
_cell.angle_gamma   90.00
#
_symmetry.space_group_name_H-M   'P 1'
#
loop_
_entity.id
_entity.type
_entity.pdbx_description
1 polymer ?
#
loop_
_entity_poly.entity_id
_entity_poly.type
_entity_poly.pdbx_seq_one_letter_code
_entity_poly.pdbx_strand_id
1 'polypeptide(L)'
;FLFIMKYKRRYSKRRAKNRNLFETLAKLPAWKLLLGAALLCVAYLFLFQSVFLSPKNTLIWKAIFGETKYPEGYSVQGIDISHYQGKIDWDKLHGALIEGTPVRFIIMKSTEGNSLLDQNFADNFYQASQYGFIRGAYHFFVPGVDAKSQAEYFLKQVHLEEGDLPPVLDFEKTGNLTSKEIERNALEWLKTVEKEYH
;
A
#
# COMPACT_ATOMS: atom_id res chain seq x y z
N PHE A 1 -14.42 -47.98 -7.09
CA PHE A 1 -15.66 -47.87 -7.89
C PHE A 1 -16.79 -47.19 -7.13
N LEU A 2 -16.95 -47.44 -5.84
CA LEU A 2 -18.01 -46.78 -5.00
C LEU A 2 -17.81 -45.28 -4.80
N PHE A 3 -16.57 -44.80 -4.78
CA PHE A 3 -16.24 -43.37 -4.57
C PHE A 3 -16.59 -42.53 -5.79
N ILE A 4 -16.40 -43.06 -7.00
CA ILE A 4 -16.72 -42.38 -8.27
C ILE A 4 -18.24 -42.28 -8.48
N MET A 5 -19.01 -43.29 -8.07
CA MET A 5 -20.47 -43.23 -8.13
C MET A 5 -21.08 -42.24 -7.15
N LYS A 6 -20.50 -42.06 -5.94
CA LYS A 6 -20.96 -41.07 -4.96
C LYS A 6 -20.70 -39.63 -5.43
N TYR A 7 -19.58 -39.41 -6.14
CA TYR A 7 -19.21 -38.09 -6.70
C TYR A 7 -20.11 -37.71 -7.89
N LYS A 8 -20.36 -38.63 -8.81
CA LYS A 8 -21.29 -38.40 -9.93
C LYS A 8 -22.72 -38.11 -9.47
N ARG A 9 -23.20 -38.74 -8.39
CA ARG A 9 -24.55 -38.54 -7.85
C ARG A 9 -24.70 -37.18 -7.17
N ARG A 10 -23.65 -36.65 -6.52
CA ARG A 10 -23.64 -35.28 -5.96
C ARG A 10 -23.61 -34.22 -7.04
N TYR A 11 -22.85 -34.44 -8.11
CA TYR A 11 -22.72 -33.48 -9.23
C TYR A 11 -24.04 -33.40 -10.04
N SER A 12 -24.70 -34.52 -10.29
CA SER A 12 -25.98 -34.54 -11.00
C SER A 12 -27.11 -33.86 -10.19
N LYS A 13 -27.15 -34.07 -8.86
CA LYS A 13 -28.13 -33.39 -7.98
C LYS A 13 -27.94 -31.88 -7.91
N ARG A 14 -26.69 -31.38 -7.92
CA ARG A 14 -26.41 -29.93 -7.98
C ARG A 14 -26.84 -29.33 -9.34
N ARG A 15 -26.58 -30.02 -10.43
CA ARG A 15 -26.96 -29.58 -11.78
C ARG A 15 -28.48 -29.55 -11.98
N ALA A 16 -29.21 -30.52 -11.44
CA ALA A 16 -30.67 -30.53 -11.44
C ALA A 16 -31.26 -29.40 -10.57
N LYS A 17 -30.69 -29.13 -9.40
CA LYS A 17 -31.13 -28.05 -8.51
C LYS A 17 -30.96 -26.66 -9.12
N ASN A 18 -29.83 -26.44 -9.82
CA ASN A 18 -29.57 -25.16 -10.50
C ASN A 18 -30.49 -24.96 -11.73
N ARG A 19 -30.81 -26.06 -12.45
CA ARG A 19 -31.71 -26.01 -13.58
C ARG A 19 -33.12 -25.61 -13.18
N ASN A 20 -33.62 -26.15 -12.07
CA ASN A 20 -34.95 -25.79 -11.52
C ASN A 20 -34.99 -24.34 -11.05
N LEU A 21 -33.90 -23.78 -10.51
CA LEU A 21 -33.82 -22.38 -10.09
C LEU A 21 -33.89 -21.44 -11.32
N PHE A 22 -33.13 -21.73 -12.38
CA PHE A 22 -33.16 -20.96 -13.61
C PHE A 22 -34.54 -20.99 -14.29
N GLU A 23 -35.18 -22.16 -14.36
CA GLU A 23 -36.52 -22.30 -14.92
C GLU A 23 -37.57 -21.56 -14.10
N THR A 24 -37.40 -21.48 -12.78
CA THR A 24 -38.28 -20.73 -11.90
C THR A 24 -38.09 -19.21 -12.08
N LEU A 25 -36.83 -18.77 -12.17
CA LEU A 25 -36.52 -17.34 -12.41
C LEU A 25 -36.98 -16.89 -13.79
N ALA A 26 -36.85 -17.74 -14.84
CA ALA A 26 -37.30 -17.41 -16.19
C ALA A 26 -38.81 -17.24 -16.32
N LYS A 27 -39.59 -17.78 -15.37
CA LYS A 27 -41.06 -17.61 -15.32
C LYS A 27 -41.52 -16.36 -14.57
N LEU A 28 -40.59 -15.66 -13.91
CA LEU A 28 -40.93 -14.42 -13.23
C LEU A 28 -41.07 -13.26 -14.21
N PRO A 29 -42.08 -12.37 -14.05
CA PRO A 29 -42.18 -11.18 -14.88
C PRO A 29 -40.94 -10.29 -14.69
N ALA A 30 -40.52 -9.64 -15.79
CA ALA A 30 -39.27 -8.87 -15.85
C ALA A 30 -39.10 -7.84 -14.71
N TRP A 31 -40.22 -7.20 -14.31
CA TRP A 31 -40.17 -6.24 -13.21
C TRP A 31 -39.78 -6.84 -11.85
N LYS A 32 -40.14 -8.11 -11.58
CA LYS A 32 -39.70 -8.80 -10.32
C LYS A 32 -38.22 -9.13 -10.35
N LEU A 33 -37.68 -9.47 -11.52
CA LEU A 33 -36.24 -9.69 -11.70
C LEU A 33 -35.45 -8.41 -11.53
N LEU A 34 -35.95 -7.29 -12.11
CA LEU A 34 -35.35 -5.96 -11.93
C LEU A 34 -35.40 -5.50 -10.47
N LEU A 35 -36.52 -5.71 -9.79
CA LEU A 35 -36.64 -5.41 -8.35
C LEU A 35 -35.68 -6.22 -7.50
N GLY A 36 -35.55 -7.52 -7.77
CA GLY A 36 -34.60 -8.40 -7.11
C GLY A 36 -33.15 -7.97 -7.33
N ALA A 37 -32.79 -7.62 -8.56
CA ALA A 37 -31.46 -7.11 -8.89
C ALA A 37 -31.18 -5.76 -8.21
N ALA A 38 -32.15 -4.85 -8.17
CA ALA A 38 -32.01 -3.57 -7.47
C ALA A 38 -31.81 -3.76 -5.96
N LEU A 39 -32.58 -4.67 -5.32
CA LEU A 39 -32.41 -4.99 -3.91
C LEU A 39 -31.04 -5.61 -3.60
N LEU A 40 -30.55 -6.50 -4.47
CA LEU A 40 -29.21 -7.07 -4.34
C LEU A 40 -28.13 -6.00 -4.50
N CYS A 41 -28.31 -5.07 -5.43
CA CYS A 41 -27.38 -3.95 -5.64
C CYS A 41 -27.34 -3.02 -4.41
N VAL A 42 -28.52 -2.69 -3.84
CA VAL A 42 -28.62 -1.88 -2.62
C VAL A 42 -27.99 -2.61 -1.42
N ALA A 43 -28.26 -3.91 -1.26
CA ALA A 43 -27.65 -4.71 -0.21
C ALA A 43 -26.11 -4.80 -0.38
N TYR A 44 -25.62 -4.96 -1.61
CA TYR A 44 -24.21 -4.93 -1.92
C TYR A 44 -23.56 -3.58 -1.59
N LEU A 45 -24.18 -2.47 -2.02
CA LEU A 45 -23.69 -1.12 -1.73
C LEU A 45 -23.68 -0.84 -0.21
N PHE A 46 -24.72 -1.27 0.50
CA PHE A 46 -24.81 -1.14 1.96
C PHE A 46 -23.72 -1.95 2.67
N LEU A 47 -23.50 -3.20 2.26
CA LEU A 47 -22.44 -4.06 2.79
C LEU A 47 -21.06 -3.48 2.43
N PHE A 48 -20.88 -3.01 1.20
CA PHE A 48 -19.64 -2.39 0.76
C PHE A 48 -19.34 -1.12 1.56
N GLN A 49 -20.32 -0.23 1.74
CA GLN A 49 -20.15 0.97 2.58
C GLN A 49 -19.87 0.61 4.04
N SER A 50 -20.56 -0.38 4.61
CA SER A 50 -20.36 -0.76 6.02
C SER A 50 -19.01 -1.46 6.24
N VAL A 51 -18.50 -2.19 5.24
CA VAL A 51 -17.24 -2.94 5.35
C VAL A 51 -16.03 -2.10 4.92
N PHE A 52 -16.15 -1.32 3.84
CA PHE A 52 -14.99 -0.63 3.25
C PHE A 52 -14.93 0.88 3.54
N LEU A 53 -16.07 1.55 3.76
CA LEU A 53 -16.11 3.00 3.95
C LEU A 53 -16.40 3.43 5.40
N SER A 54 -16.66 2.49 6.32
CA SER A 54 -16.89 2.84 7.71
C SER A 54 -15.59 3.07 8.47
N PRO A 55 -15.37 4.26 9.05
CA PRO A 55 -14.18 4.54 9.86
C PRO A 55 -14.08 3.65 11.11
N LYS A 56 -15.19 2.98 11.49
CA LYS A 56 -15.26 2.09 12.66
C LYS A 56 -14.83 0.65 12.37
N ASN A 57 -14.60 0.27 11.12
CA ASN A 57 -14.19 -1.09 10.76
C ASN A 57 -12.66 -1.30 10.78
N THR A 58 -11.99 -0.65 11.72
CA THR A 58 -10.60 -0.94 12.07
C THR A 58 -10.34 -2.42 12.37
N LEU A 59 -11.37 -3.18 12.81
CA LEU A 59 -11.23 -4.60 13.13
C LEU A 59 -10.95 -5.47 11.90
N ILE A 60 -11.56 -5.20 10.75
CA ILE A 60 -11.32 -5.97 9.52
C ILE A 60 -9.93 -5.65 8.96
N TRP A 61 -9.56 -4.38 8.96
CA TRP A 61 -8.23 -3.95 8.55
C TRP A 61 -7.15 -4.47 9.50
N LYS A 62 -7.40 -4.44 10.82
CA LYS A 62 -6.54 -5.07 11.82
C LYS A 62 -6.42 -6.58 11.65
N ALA A 63 -7.50 -7.28 11.28
CA ALA A 63 -7.49 -8.72 11.03
C ALA A 63 -6.72 -9.10 9.74
N ILE A 64 -6.75 -8.23 8.71
CA ILE A 64 -6.07 -8.47 7.42
C ILE A 64 -4.61 -8.07 7.47
N PHE A 65 -4.29 -6.91 8.08
CA PHE A 65 -2.95 -6.30 8.06
C PHE A 65 -2.22 -6.39 9.41
N GLY A 66 -2.84 -6.97 10.43
CA GLY A 66 -2.32 -7.02 11.80
C GLY A 66 -2.54 -5.71 12.57
N GLU A 67 -2.29 -5.75 13.87
CA GLU A 67 -2.22 -4.53 14.68
C GLU A 67 -0.88 -3.86 14.42
N THR A 68 -0.90 -2.67 13.84
CA THR A 68 0.27 -1.80 13.87
C THR A 68 0.43 -1.31 15.31
N LYS A 69 1.31 -1.97 16.05
CA LYS A 69 1.74 -1.44 17.35
C LYS A 69 2.73 -0.33 17.08
N TYR A 70 2.31 0.89 17.32
CA TYR A 70 3.27 2.01 17.34
C TYR A 70 4.21 1.82 18.54
N PRO A 71 5.51 2.08 18.39
CA PRO A 71 6.43 2.02 19.50
C PRO A 71 5.99 2.98 20.61
N GLU A 72 5.90 2.49 21.85
CA GLU A 72 5.57 3.34 22.98
C GLU A 72 6.72 4.32 23.29
N GLY A 73 6.38 5.50 23.79
CA GLY A 73 7.38 6.50 24.23
C GLY A 73 7.80 7.51 23.16
N TYR A 74 7.25 7.44 21.94
CA TYR A 74 7.48 8.45 20.89
C TYR A 74 6.32 9.43 20.80
N SER A 75 6.63 10.72 20.90
CA SER A 75 5.65 11.81 20.81
C SER A 75 5.52 12.41 19.39
N VAL A 76 6.34 11.95 18.46
CA VAL A 76 6.39 12.47 17.08
C VAL A 76 5.94 11.36 16.13
N GLN A 77 4.97 11.68 15.29
CA GLN A 77 4.42 10.76 14.29
C GLN A 77 4.73 11.25 12.88
N GLY A 78 4.98 10.31 11.98
CA GLY A 78 5.18 10.56 10.57
C GLY A 78 4.58 9.46 9.73
N ILE A 79 4.59 9.67 8.43
CA ILE A 79 4.15 8.69 7.43
C ILE A 79 5.18 8.58 6.31
N ASP A 80 5.16 7.46 5.62
CA ASP A 80 5.80 7.33 4.31
C ASP A 80 4.77 7.35 3.19
N ILE A 81 5.15 7.89 2.04
CA ILE A 81 4.30 7.96 0.85
C ILE A 81 5.11 7.70 -0.43
N SER A 82 4.40 7.27 -1.46
CA SER A 82 4.93 7.08 -2.82
C SER A 82 3.84 7.39 -3.85
N HIS A 83 4.10 7.17 -5.13
CA HIS A 83 3.08 7.26 -6.17
C HIS A 83 1.87 6.33 -5.95
N TYR A 84 2.00 5.27 -5.14
CA TYR A 84 0.90 4.34 -4.84
C TYR A 84 -0.26 4.99 -4.07
N GLN A 85 0.00 6.04 -3.29
CA GLN A 85 -1.04 6.81 -2.62
C GLN A 85 -1.77 7.77 -3.56
N GLY A 86 -1.30 7.90 -4.81
CA GLY A 86 -1.89 8.81 -5.80
C GLY A 86 -1.74 10.28 -5.41
N LYS A 87 -2.76 11.08 -5.70
CA LYS A 87 -2.75 12.51 -5.35
C LYS A 87 -3.09 12.70 -3.88
N ILE A 88 -2.18 13.35 -3.15
CA ILE A 88 -2.35 13.66 -1.73
C ILE A 88 -3.29 14.87 -1.55
N ASP A 89 -4.22 14.75 -0.61
CA ASP A 89 -5.03 15.87 -0.11
C ASP A 89 -4.28 16.50 1.06
N TRP A 90 -3.48 17.51 0.75
CA TRP A 90 -2.57 18.15 1.69
C TRP A 90 -3.29 18.90 2.81
N ASP A 91 -4.47 19.46 2.54
CA ASP A 91 -5.29 20.12 3.56
C ASP A 91 -5.77 19.12 4.61
N LYS A 92 -6.21 17.94 4.18
CA LYS A 92 -6.60 16.88 5.11
C LYS A 92 -5.40 16.29 5.86
N LEU A 93 -4.27 16.11 5.17
CA LEU A 93 -3.07 15.55 5.78
C LEU A 93 -2.50 16.49 6.85
N HIS A 94 -2.51 17.80 6.61
CA HIS A 94 -2.05 18.78 7.59
C HIS A 94 -2.83 18.74 8.91
N GLY A 95 -4.12 18.43 8.85
CA GLY A 95 -4.98 18.24 10.02
C GLY A 95 -5.04 16.79 10.56
N ALA A 96 -4.30 15.84 9.97
CA ALA A 96 -4.40 14.43 10.32
C ALA A 96 -3.75 14.11 11.66
N LEU A 97 -4.40 13.21 12.39
CA LEU A 97 -3.91 12.69 13.67
C LEU A 97 -3.73 11.17 13.57
N ILE A 98 -2.61 10.67 14.03
CA ILE A 98 -2.35 9.25 14.26
C ILE A 98 -2.46 9.02 15.76
N GLU A 99 -3.48 8.28 16.20
CA GLU A 99 -3.78 8.04 17.62
C GLU A 99 -3.81 9.33 18.48
N GLY A 100 -4.35 10.40 17.91
CA GLY A 100 -4.44 11.71 18.58
C GLY A 100 -3.18 12.58 18.48
N THR A 101 -2.11 12.09 17.85
CA THR A 101 -0.85 12.83 17.67
C THR A 101 -0.76 13.35 16.22
N PRO A 102 -0.45 14.63 16.01
CA PRO A 102 -0.30 15.20 14.67
C PRO A 102 0.84 14.57 13.88
N VAL A 103 0.61 14.37 12.59
CA VAL A 103 1.69 14.04 11.64
C VAL A 103 2.65 15.21 11.56
N ARG A 104 3.95 14.96 11.75
CA ARG A 104 4.99 16.00 11.77
C ARG A 104 6.00 15.84 10.64
N PHE A 105 6.23 14.63 10.16
CA PHE A 105 7.19 14.40 9.09
C PHE A 105 6.62 13.43 8.06
N ILE A 106 7.15 13.51 6.84
CA ILE A 106 6.77 12.67 5.72
C ILE A 106 8.04 12.20 5.02
N ILE A 107 8.21 10.89 4.89
CA ILE A 107 9.29 10.28 4.12
C ILE A 107 8.74 9.82 2.78
N MET A 108 9.27 10.33 1.68
CA MET A 108 8.73 10.14 0.34
C MET A 108 9.62 9.24 -0.50
N LYS A 109 9.01 8.27 -1.22
CA LYS A 109 9.73 7.52 -2.24
C LYS A 109 10.29 8.49 -3.27
N SER A 110 11.60 8.45 -3.46
CA SER A 110 12.26 9.25 -4.48
C SER A 110 12.67 8.40 -5.67
N THR A 111 13.46 7.36 -5.42
CA THR A 111 14.04 6.54 -6.48
C THR A 111 13.92 5.05 -6.18
N GLU A 112 13.99 4.22 -7.24
CA GLU A 112 14.05 2.77 -7.15
C GLU A 112 15.09 2.25 -8.15
N GLY A 113 15.99 1.38 -7.69
CA GLY A 113 17.10 0.92 -8.52
C GLY A 113 17.94 2.09 -9.02
N ASN A 114 18.54 1.97 -10.18
CA ASN A 114 19.43 2.99 -10.76
C ASN A 114 18.79 3.82 -11.88
N SER A 115 17.46 3.76 -12.06
CA SER A 115 16.80 4.41 -13.20
C SER A 115 15.35 4.86 -12.99
N LEU A 116 14.66 4.40 -11.94
CA LEU A 116 13.28 4.78 -11.71
C LEU A 116 13.19 5.93 -10.72
N LEU A 117 12.58 7.03 -11.14
CA LEU A 117 12.17 8.16 -10.30
C LEU A 117 10.68 8.04 -9.99
N ASP A 118 10.29 8.17 -8.73
CA ASP A 118 8.87 8.22 -8.38
C ASP A 118 8.22 9.47 -9.00
N GLN A 119 7.17 9.25 -9.79
CA GLN A 119 6.55 10.31 -10.60
C GLN A 119 5.93 11.44 -9.76
N ASN A 120 5.61 11.18 -8.49
CA ASN A 120 5.00 12.15 -7.59
C ASN A 120 6.03 12.78 -6.63
N PHE A 121 7.30 12.31 -6.66
CA PHE A 121 8.30 12.74 -5.68
C PHE A 121 8.47 14.25 -5.65
N ALA A 122 8.76 14.88 -6.79
CA ALA A 122 9.06 16.31 -6.84
C ALA A 122 7.90 17.16 -6.33
N ASP A 123 6.67 16.84 -6.75
CA ASP A 123 5.47 17.58 -6.30
C ASP A 123 5.22 17.34 -4.82
N ASN A 124 5.23 16.08 -4.36
CA ASN A 124 5.02 15.75 -2.95
C ASN A 124 6.09 16.39 -2.05
N PHE A 125 7.35 16.40 -2.49
CA PHE A 125 8.45 16.95 -1.72
C PHE A 125 8.34 18.46 -1.57
N TYR A 126 7.91 19.15 -2.63
CA TYR A 126 7.60 20.58 -2.59
C TYR A 126 6.39 20.86 -1.70
N GLN A 127 5.28 20.16 -1.90
CA GLN A 127 4.03 20.38 -1.14
C GLN A 127 4.23 20.14 0.36
N ALA A 128 4.94 19.08 0.75
CA ALA A 128 5.21 18.79 2.15
C ALA A 128 5.84 19.97 2.87
N SER A 129 6.80 20.66 2.23
CA SER A 129 7.42 21.86 2.80
C SER A 129 6.45 23.05 2.90
N GLN A 130 5.58 23.23 1.91
CA GLN A 130 4.58 24.32 1.92
C GLN A 130 3.56 24.15 3.06
N TYR A 131 3.27 22.90 3.43
CA TYR A 131 2.38 22.59 4.57
C TYR A 131 3.12 22.43 5.90
N GLY A 132 4.42 22.75 5.95
CA GLY A 132 5.20 22.79 7.19
C GLY A 132 5.58 21.41 7.75
N PHE A 133 5.53 20.34 6.94
CA PHE A 133 6.05 19.05 7.33
C PHE A 133 7.57 19.01 7.21
N ILE A 134 8.22 18.28 8.14
CA ILE A 134 9.61 17.89 7.96
C ILE A 134 9.66 16.83 6.87
N ARG A 135 10.51 17.03 5.85
CA ARG A 135 10.58 16.19 4.68
C ARG A 135 11.70 15.17 4.83
N GLY A 136 11.52 14.01 4.18
CA GLY A 136 12.54 13.03 3.97
C GLY A 136 12.34 12.31 2.65
N ALA A 137 13.41 11.73 2.13
CA ALA A 137 13.39 10.93 0.91
C ALA A 137 13.90 9.54 1.17
N TYR A 138 13.24 8.52 0.59
CA TYR A 138 13.76 7.16 0.62
C TYR A 138 14.06 6.61 -0.77
N HIS A 139 15.08 5.76 -0.81
CA HIS A 139 15.46 4.97 -1.96
C HIS A 139 15.00 3.53 -1.78
N PHE A 140 14.24 2.98 -2.72
CA PHE A 140 13.86 1.58 -2.74
C PHE A 140 14.94 0.74 -3.42
N PHE A 141 15.63 -0.10 -2.65
CA PHE A 141 16.75 -0.89 -3.14
C PHE A 141 16.29 -2.06 -4.00
N VAL A 142 16.92 -2.22 -5.18
CA VAL A 142 16.67 -3.34 -6.09
C VAL A 142 17.86 -4.33 -6.03
N PRO A 143 17.63 -5.56 -5.49
CA PRO A 143 18.67 -6.59 -5.47
C PRO A 143 19.17 -6.95 -6.88
N GLY A 144 20.48 -7.17 -7.01
CA GLY A 144 21.11 -7.51 -8.29
C GLY A 144 21.50 -6.31 -9.15
N VAL A 145 21.11 -5.10 -8.76
CA VAL A 145 21.61 -3.84 -9.32
C VAL A 145 22.76 -3.34 -8.44
N ASP A 146 23.80 -2.81 -9.05
CA ASP A 146 24.98 -2.30 -8.34
C ASP A 146 24.61 -1.22 -7.31
N ALA A 147 25.03 -1.41 -6.06
CA ALA A 147 24.65 -0.56 -4.93
C ALA A 147 25.13 0.88 -5.07
N LYS A 148 26.35 1.05 -5.60
CA LYS A 148 26.93 2.37 -5.83
C LYS A 148 26.16 3.13 -6.92
N SER A 149 25.78 2.46 -8.01
CA SER A 149 24.99 3.09 -9.07
C SER A 149 23.59 3.51 -8.59
N GLN A 150 23.00 2.75 -7.68
CA GLN A 150 21.73 3.13 -7.05
C GLN A 150 21.89 4.36 -6.15
N ALA A 151 22.95 4.43 -5.36
CA ALA A 151 23.28 5.59 -4.53
C ALA A 151 23.54 6.85 -5.37
N GLU A 152 24.33 6.74 -6.43
CA GLU A 152 24.63 7.84 -7.35
C GLU A 152 23.35 8.33 -8.06
N TYR A 153 22.44 7.42 -8.42
CA TYR A 153 21.17 7.81 -9.00
C TYR A 153 20.28 8.54 -7.98
N PHE A 154 20.23 8.07 -6.72
CA PHE A 154 19.53 8.78 -5.63
C PHE A 154 20.08 10.20 -5.46
N LEU A 155 21.38 10.37 -5.32
CA LEU A 155 22.04 11.66 -5.15
C LEU A 155 21.80 12.63 -6.32
N LYS A 156 21.67 12.10 -7.52
CA LYS A 156 21.33 12.90 -8.72
C LYS A 156 19.91 13.46 -8.68
N GLN A 157 18.97 12.75 -8.06
CA GLN A 157 17.54 13.09 -8.09
C GLN A 157 17.05 13.81 -6.82
N VAL A 158 17.75 13.61 -5.70
CA VAL A 158 17.35 14.12 -4.40
C VAL A 158 18.31 15.20 -3.93
N HIS A 159 17.77 16.35 -3.61
CA HIS A 159 18.53 17.46 -3.03
C HIS A 159 17.88 17.84 -1.70
N LEU A 160 18.51 17.42 -0.59
CA LEU A 160 18.06 17.74 0.75
C LEU A 160 18.65 19.07 1.20
N GLU A 161 17.86 19.78 1.99
CA GLU A 161 18.22 21.07 2.58
C GLU A 161 18.34 20.93 4.11
N GLU A 162 18.90 21.94 4.74
CA GLU A 162 18.94 22.00 6.20
C GLU A 162 17.52 21.95 6.80
N GLY A 163 17.29 20.99 7.72
CA GLY A 163 15.98 20.73 8.30
C GLY A 163 15.23 19.54 7.68
N ASP A 164 15.68 19.03 6.54
CA ASP A 164 15.16 17.76 6.00
C ASP A 164 15.70 16.57 6.79
N LEU A 165 14.98 15.44 6.75
CA LEU A 165 15.43 14.20 7.37
C LEU A 165 16.60 13.59 6.57
N PRO A 166 17.50 12.86 7.23
CA PRO A 166 18.55 12.11 6.54
C PRO A 166 17.98 11.17 5.48
N PRO A 167 18.75 10.86 4.42
CA PRO A 167 18.36 9.87 3.42
C PRO A 167 18.03 8.51 4.03
N VAL A 168 16.98 7.86 3.53
CA VAL A 168 16.53 6.55 3.99
C VAL A 168 16.76 5.51 2.90
N LEU A 169 17.40 4.38 3.26
CA LEU A 169 17.51 3.20 2.42
C LEU A 169 16.43 2.20 2.81
N ASP A 170 15.48 1.95 1.90
CA ASP A 170 14.46 0.92 2.04
C ASP A 170 14.92 -0.37 1.36
N PHE A 171 15.25 -1.39 2.16
CA PHE A 171 15.79 -2.67 1.70
C PHE A 171 14.84 -3.81 2.07
N GLU A 172 13.71 -3.93 1.38
CA GLU A 172 12.67 -4.92 1.67
C GLU A 172 12.87 -6.23 0.89
N LYS A 173 13.35 -6.13 -0.35
CA LYS A 173 13.55 -7.28 -1.24
C LYS A 173 14.98 -7.76 -1.16
N THR A 174 15.19 -9.01 -0.80
CA THR A 174 16.53 -9.62 -0.74
C THR A 174 16.92 -10.35 -2.02
N GLY A 175 15.95 -10.73 -2.87
CA GLY A 175 16.19 -11.55 -4.05
C GLY A 175 16.93 -12.84 -3.70
N ASN A 176 18.00 -13.15 -4.42
CA ASN A 176 18.87 -14.30 -4.15
C ASN A 176 20.15 -13.92 -3.38
N LEU A 177 20.19 -12.73 -2.76
CA LEU A 177 21.37 -12.25 -2.03
C LEU A 177 21.52 -12.98 -0.69
N THR A 178 22.75 -13.31 -0.36
CA THR A 178 23.12 -13.79 0.97
C THR A 178 23.11 -12.62 1.97
N SER A 179 23.03 -12.92 3.29
CA SER A 179 23.07 -11.88 4.33
C SER A 179 24.33 -11.00 4.25
N LYS A 180 25.48 -11.58 3.89
CA LYS A 180 26.73 -10.82 3.68
C LYS A 180 26.68 -9.88 2.48
N GLU A 181 26.02 -10.28 1.41
CA GLU A 181 25.82 -9.44 0.23
C GLU A 181 24.85 -8.30 0.51
N ILE A 182 23.78 -8.57 1.27
CA ILE A 182 22.83 -7.55 1.73
C ILE A 182 23.56 -6.50 2.55
N GLU A 183 24.32 -6.94 3.57
CA GLU A 183 25.12 -6.05 4.43
C GLU A 183 26.11 -5.21 3.62
N ARG A 184 26.88 -5.85 2.73
CA ARG A 184 27.85 -5.15 1.85
C ARG A 184 27.17 -4.10 0.98
N ASN A 185 26.08 -4.47 0.32
CA ASN A 185 25.36 -3.56 -0.58
C ASN A 185 24.73 -2.39 0.17
N ALA A 186 24.13 -2.65 1.35
CA ALA A 186 23.59 -1.60 2.18
C ALA A 186 24.69 -0.63 2.67
N LEU A 187 25.83 -1.16 3.14
CA LEU A 187 26.96 -0.33 3.56
C LEU A 187 27.58 0.47 2.42
N GLU A 188 27.63 -0.09 1.21
CA GLU A 188 28.15 0.62 0.05
C GLU A 188 27.25 1.79 -0.33
N TRP A 189 25.91 1.56 -0.36
CA TRP A 189 24.94 2.61 -0.61
C TRP A 189 25.03 3.72 0.45
N LEU A 190 24.97 3.36 1.72
CA LEU A 190 25.03 4.29 2.86
C LEU A 190 26.31 5.13 2.83
N LYS A 191 27.47 4.50 2.67
CA LYS A 191 28.75 5.23 2.59
C LYS A 191 28.85 6.16 1.39
N THR A 192 28.22 5.81 0.28
CA THR A 192 28.19 6.65 -0.92
C THR A 192 27.34 7.91 -0.68
N VAL A 193 26.17 7.73 -0.06
CA VAL A 193 25.25 8.83 0.23
C VAL A 193 25.77 9.71 1.38
N GLU A 194 26.34 9.11 2.43
CA GLU A 194 26.90 9.84 3.59
C GLU A 194 28.00 10.84 3.19
N LYS A 195 28.78 10.58 2.14
CA LYS A 195 29.80 11.50 1.67
C LYS A 195 29.26 12.83 1.13
N GLU A 196 28.00 12.86 0.72
CA GLU A 196 27.36 14.05 0.17
C GLU A 196 26.61 14.83 1.26
N TYR A 197 26.03 14.13 2.23
CA TYR A 197 25.16 14.71 3.27
C TYR A 197 25.82 14.67 4.67
N HIS A 198 27.01 15.19 4.81
CA HIS A 198 27.75 15.28 6.10
C HIS A 198 27.06 16.11 7.16
#